data_93c7ed296a6644360048fb63ff88b605
#
_entry.id   93c7ed296a6644360048fb63ff88b605
#
_cell.length_a   1.000
_cell.length_b   1.000
_cell.length_c   1.000
_cell.angle_alpha   90.00
_cell.angle_beta   90.00
_cell.angle_gamma   90.00
#
_symmetry.space_group_name_H-M   'P 1'
#
loop_
_entity.id
_entity.type
_entity.pdbx_description
1 polymer ?
#
loop_
_entity_poly.entity_id
_entity_poly.type
_entity_poly.pdbx_seq_one_letter_code
_entity_poly.pdbx_strand_id
1 'polypeptide(L)'
;DEFAGYIDFRQDINSWFSLDAGIRVDHHSHVGTEWIPQGGLAFHLPKHGELKAMVSKGYRNPTIREMYMFTPANPELKPEKLISYELSYSQRLLEGALSYGVNLYYINGDNVIMSNGLVPPLNINSGEIENWGLETNIGYRMNSHWNVNANYSWLHMENPVLAAPEHNLYAGVDYTSGRWSVSTGIQYVKGLYTSVILNNEQQDSFVLWNLRGNYRLCRFANLFVKGENLLAQRYEIN
;
A
#
# COMPACT_ATOMS: atom_id res chain seq x y z
N ASP A 1 -29.25 -10.46 1.59
CA ASP A 1 -29.08 -9.68 2.82
C ASP A 1 -27.66 -9.87 3.35
N GLU A 2 -27.14 -8.82 3.96
CA GLU A 2 -25.81 -8.81 4.57
C GLU A 2 -25.89 -8.14 5.94
N PHE A 3 -25.22 -8.69 6.93
CA PHE A 3 -25.05 -8.07 8.25
C PHE A 3 -23.70 -8.44 8.87
N ALA A 4 -23.19 -7.52 9.67
CA ALA A 4 -21.88 -7.65 10.30
C ALA A 4 -21.91 -7.17 11.75
N GLY A 5 -21.05 -7.77 12.58
CA GLY A 5 -20.76 -7.33 13.93
C GLY A 5 -19.27 -7.44 14.22
N TYR A 6 -18.74 -6.58 15.08
CA TYR A 6 -17.32 -6.63 15.46
C TYR A 6 -17.13 -6.30 16.93
N ILE A 7 -16.03 -6.81 17.47
CA ILE A 7 -15.53 -6.48 18.81
C ILE A 7 -14.02 -6.21 18.66
N ASP A 8 -13.56 -5.08 19.20
CA ASP A 8 -12.15 -4.73 19.28
C ASP A 8 -11.77 -4.53 20.76
N PHE A 9 -10.58 -5.02 21.09
CA PHE A 9 -9.96 -4.86 22.38
C PHE A 9 -8.58 -4.25 22.19
N ARG A 10 -8.30 -3.15 22.89
CA ARG A 10 -6.98 -2.51 22.92
C ARG A 10 -6.62 -2.24 24.37
N GLN A 11 -5.43 -2.66 24.78
CA GLN A 11 -4.94 -2.53 26.13
C GLN A 11 -3.46 -2.16 26.16
N ASP A 12 -3.15 -1.06 26.83
CA ASP A 12 -1.80 -0.77 27.28
C ASP A 12 -1.54 -1.58 28.55
N ILE A 13 -0.75 -2.64 28.43
CA ILE A 13 -0.42 -3.54 29.55
C ILE A 13 0.52 -2.81 30.52
N ASN A 14 1.44 -2.05 29.96
CA ASN A 14 2.35 -1.20 30.71
C ASN A 14 2.94 -0.11 29.79
N SER A 15 3.90 0.68 30.28
CA SER A 15 4.47 1.80 29.53
C SER A 15 5.33 1.40 28.30
N TRP A 16 5.68 0.15 28.15
CA TRP A 16 6.51 -0.35 27.05
C TRP A 16 5.82 -1.41 26.19
N PHE A 17 4.60 -1.85 26.55
CA PHE A 17 3.91 -2.92 25.82
C PHE A 17 2.40 -2.68 25.73
N SER A 18 1.85 -2.76 24.53
CA SER A 18 0.40 -2.70 24.23
C SER A 18 -0.04 -3.90 23.40
N LEU A 19 -1.26 -4.33 23.61
CA LEU A 19 -1.93 -5.42 22.90
C LEU A 19 -3.18 -4.87 22.19
N ASP A 20 -3.39 -5.34 20.97
CA ASP A 20 -4.58 -5.09 20.17
C ASP A 20 -5.12 -6.44 19.68
N ALA A 21 -6.43 -6.66 19.80
CA ALA A 21 -7.09 -7.86 19.30
C ALA A 21 -8.51 -7.54 18.87
N GLY A 22 -8.92 -8.01 17.71
CA GLY A 22 -10.25 -7.78 17.17
C GLY A 22 -10.77 -8.99 16.42
N ILE A 23 -12.08 -9.08 16.37
CA ILE A 23 -12.78 -10.05 15.53
C ILE A 23 -14.03 -9.41 14.94
N ARG A 24 -14.18 -9.57 13.64
CA ARG A 24 -15.38 -9.20 12.90
C ARG A 24 -16.03 -10.46 12.34
N VAL A 25 -17.34 -10.50 12.36
CA VAL A 25 -18.15 -11.57 11.76
C VAL A 25 -19.06 -10.93 10.74
N ASP A 26 -18.95 -11.36 9.50
CA ASP A 26 -19.81 -10.93 8.40
C ASP A 26 -20.64 -12.12 7.92
N HIS A 27 -21.93 -11.90 7.73
CA HIS A 27 -22.82 -12.86 7.14
C HIS A 27 -23.47 -12.30 5.87
N HIS A 28 -23.32 -13.03 4.79
CA HIS A 28 -23.98 -12.74 3.51
C HIS A 28 -24.85 -13.92 3.09
N SER A 29 -26.12 -13.68 2.74
CA SER A 29 -27.12 -14.70 2.47
C SER A 29 -26.76 -15.67 1.32
N HIS A 30 -25.82 -15.31 0.45
CA HIS A 30 -25.42 -16.12 -0.70
C HIS A 30 -24.10 -16.86 -0.47
N VAL A 31 -23.10 -16.22 0.15
CA VAL A 31 -21.76 -16.78 0.30
C VAL A 31 -21.44 -17.28 1.71
N GLY A 32 -22.35 -17.07 2.67
CA GLY A 32 -22.24 -17.60 4.04
C GLY A 32 -21.59 -16.62 5.02
N THR A 33 -20.95 -17.19 6.04
CA THR A 33 -20.39 -16.42 7.17
C THR A 33 -18.86 -16.46 7.13
N GLU A 34 -18.23 -15.29 7.24
CA GLU A 34 -16.79 -15.15 7.35
C GLU A 34 -16.39 -14.55 8.70
N TRP A 35 -15.35 -15.14 9.28
CA TRP A 35 -14.72 -14.68 10.52
C TRP A 35 -13.41 -13.99 10.18
N ILE A 36 -13.23 -12.76 10.66
CA ILE A 36 -12.15 -11.86 10.29
C ILE A 36 -11.41 -11.44 11.56
N PRO A 37 -10.52 -12.30 12.09
CA PRO A 37 -9.69 -11.97 13.24
C PRO A 37 -8.56 -11.03 12.87
N GLN A 38 -8.14 -10.20 13.82
CA GLN A 38 -6.91 -9.41 13.78
C GLN A 38 -6.25 -9.40 15.15
N GLY A 39 -4.94 -9.24 15.19
CA GLY A 39 -4.19 -9.11 16.41
C GLY A 39 -2.89 -8.37 16.20
N GLY A 40 -2.46 -7.63 17.21
CA GLY A 40 -1.25 -6.84 17.16
C GLY A 40 -0.58 -6.69 18.53
N LEU A 41 0.73 -6.59 18.49
CA LEU A 41 1.58 -6.29 19.63
C LEU A 41 2.38 -5.03 19.33
N ALA A 42 2.50 -4.11 20.27
CA ALA A 42 3.33 -2.95 20.15
C ALA A 42 4.29 -2.83 21.33
N PHE A 43 5.58 -2.69 21.03
CA PHE A 43 6.63 -2.43 22.00
C PHE A 43 7.10 -0.99 21.87
N HIS A 44 6.87 -0.22 22.92
CA HIS A 44 7.29 1.19 23.00
C HIS A 44 8.74 1.24 23.54
N LEU A 45 9.65 1.61 22.67
CA LEU A 45 11.07 1.63 22.95
C LEU A 45 11.54 3.04 23.36
N PRO A 46 12.70 3.15 24.01
CA PRO A 46 13.29 4.45 24.33
C PRO A 46 13.45 5.36 23.11
N LYS A 47 13.48 6.66 23.31
CA LYS A 47 13.64 7.70 22.27
C LYS A 47 12.55 7.66 21.19
N HIS A 48 11.32 7.43 21.61
CA HIS A 48 10.16 7.36 20.71
C HIS A 48 10.30 6.30 19.60
N GLY A 49 10.94 5.18 19.93
CA GLY A 49 10.97 3.99 19.09
C GLY A 49 9.71 3.16 19.30
N GLU A 50 9.23 2.50 18.26
CA GLU A 50 8.11 1.58 18.33
C GLU A 50 8.35 0.39 17.40
N LEU A 51 8.21 -0.82 17.95
CA LEU A 51 8.20 -2.07 17.18
C LEU A 51 6.80 -2.65 17.28
N LYS A 52 6.18 -2.93 16.12
CA LYS A 52 4.86 -3.56 16.03
C LYS A 52 4.93 -4.86 15.26
N ALA A 53 4.19 -5.86 15.71
CA ALA A 53 3.89 -7.07 14.96
C ALA A 53 2.37 -7.20 14.85
N MET A 54 1.87 -7.45 13.63
CA MET A 54 0.43 -7.55 13.37
C MET A 54 0.13 -8.78 12.52
N VAL A 55 -1.01 -9.39 12.76
CA VAL A 55 -1.63 -10.37 11.86
C VAL A 55 -3.09 -9.99 11.67
N SER A 56 -3.54 -10.02 10.43
CA SER A 56 -4.94 -9.73 10.10
C SER A 56 -5.43 -10.62 8.96
N LYS A 57 -6.69 -11.03 9.04
CA LYS A 57 -7.40 -11.68 7.95
C LYS A 57 -8.25 -10.65 7.22
N GLY A 58 -8.22 -10.68 5.89
CA GLY A 58 -9.14 -9.99 5.01
C GLY A 58 -9.93 -10.98 4.15
N TYR A 59 -11.04 -10.53 3.58
CA TYR A 59 -11.79 -11.29 2.60
C TYR A 59 -12.53 -10.35 1.63
N ARG A 60 -12.90 -10.89 0.47
CA ARG A 60 -13.72 -10.20 -0.52
C ARG A 60 -14.78 -11.17 -1.08
N ASN A 61 -16.04 -10.76 -1.01
CA ASN A 61 -17.10 -11.53 -1.65
C ASN A 61 -17.04 -11.39 -3.18
N PRO A 62 -17.38 -12.45 -3.93
CA PRO A 62 -17.56 -12.35 -5.37
C PRO A 62 -18.61 -11.29 -5.70
N THR A 63 -18.35 -10.49 -6.71
CA THR A 63 -19.32 -9.51 -7.20
C THR A 63 -20.37 -10.20 -8.07
N ILE A 64 -21.56 -9.58 -8.19
CA ILE A 64 -22.63 -10.05 -9.11
C ILE A 64 -22.09 -10.12 -10.54
N ARG A 65 -21.21 -9.19 -10.92
CA ARG A 65 -20.57 -9.20 -12.23
C ARG A 65 -19.71 -10.43 -12.45
N GLU A 66 -18.90 -10.81 -11.47
CA GLU A 66 -18.03 -11.99 -11.56
C GLU A 66 -18.83 -13.29 -11.62
N MET A 67 -19.96 -13.37 -10.91
CA MET A 67 -20.80 -14.55 -10.86
C MET A 67 -21.69 -14.73 -12.10
N TYR A 68 -22.26 -13.63 -12.63
CA TYR A 68 -23.39 -13.75 -13.57
C TYR A 68 -23.26 -12.94 -14.87
N MET A 69 -22.34 -11.98 -14.98
CA MET A 69 -22.32 -11.08 -16.13
C MET A 69 -21.73 -11.72 -17.39
N PHE A 70 -20.85 -12.70 -17.21
CA PHE A 70 -20.20 -13.43 -18.30
C PHE A 70 -20.79 -14.82 -18.47
N THR A 71 -20.84 -15.30 -19.71
CA THR A 71 -21.35 -16.63 -20.03
C THR A 71 -20.17 -17.51 -20.43
N PRO A 72 -19.95 -18.70 -19.75
CA PRO A 72 -20.82 -19.31 -18.74
C PRO A 72 -20.73 -18.59 -17.38
N ALA A 73 -21.86 -18.52 -16.67
CA ALA A 73 -21.93 -17.99 -15.32
C ALA A 73 -21.38 -19.00 -14.28
N ASN A 74 -20.79 -18.49 -13.20
CA ASN A 74 -20.39 -19.30 -12.06
C ASN A 74 -20.95 -18.73 -10.75
N PRO A 75 -22.17 -19.12 -10.34
CA PRO A 75 -22.76 -18.67 -9.09
C PRO A 75 -22.13 -19.30 -7.84
N GLU A 76 -21.26 -20.30 -8.01
CA GLU A 76 -20.61 -21.05 -6.91
C GLU A 76 -19.26 -20.46 -6.51
N LEU A 77 -18.92 -19.27 -6.98
CA LEU A 77 -17.72 -18.58 -6.56
C LEU A 77 -17.70 -18.35 -5.05
N LYS A 78 -16.56 -18.68 -4.44
CA LYS A 78 -16.32 -18.51 -3.01
C LYS A 78 -15.65 -17.16 -2.74
N PRO A 79 -15.76 -16.61 -1.51
CA PRO A 79 -14.99 -15.45 -1.10
C PRO A 79 -13.48 -15.69 -1.26
N GLU A 80 -12.79 -14.69 -1.77
CA GLU A 80 -11.34 -14.60 -1.69
C GLU A 80 -10.94 -14.33 -0.24
N LYS A 81 -9.84 -14.91 0.20
CA LYS A 81 -9.34 -14.78 1.58
C LYS A 81 -7.87 -14.44 1.53
N LEU A 82 -7.44 -13.57 2.42
CA LEU A 82 -6.04 -13.25 2.59
C LEU A 82 -5.68 -13.11 4.07
N ILE A 83 -4.45 -13.47 4.39
CA ILE A 83 -3.84 -13.23 5.70
C ILE A 83 -2.60 -12.37 5.47
N SER A 84 -2.52 -11.27 6.20
CA SER A 84 -1.37 -10.37 6.23
C SER A 84 -0.63 -10.52 7.55
N TYR A 85 0.69 -10.62 7.46
CA TYR A 85 1.62 -10.57 8.58
C TYR A 85 2.52 -9.37 8.39
N GLU A 86 2.65 -8.54 9.42
CA GLU A 86 3.43 -7.31 9.35
C GLU A 86 4.33 -7.17 10.57
N LEU A 87 5.55 -6.73 10.33
CA LEU A 87 6.51 -6.33 11.34
C LEU A 87 7.05 -4.95 11.00
N SER A 88 6.73 -3.97 11.82
CA SER A 88 7.15 -2.60 11.58
C SER A 88 7.98 -2.04 12.73
N TYR A 89 8.97 -1.24 12.38
CA TYR A 89 9.74 -0.44 13.32
C TYR A 89 9.72 1.02 12.89
N SER A 90 9.50 1.91 13.85
CA SER A 90 9.58 3.34 13.61
C SER A 90 10.28 4.04 14.77
N GLN A 91 10.99 5.13 14.48
CA GLN A 91 11.64 5.94 15.49
C GLN A 91 11.70 7.41 15.11
N ARG A 92 11.66 8.28 16.15
CA ARG A 92 11.89 9.71 16.03
C ARG A 92 13.09 10.09 16.87
N LEU A 93 14.05 10.78 16.24
CA LEU A 93 15.31 11.24 16.84
C LEU A 93 15.46 12.74 16.67
N LEU A 94 16.50 13.32 17.30
CA LEU A 94 16.83 14.75 17.19
C LEU A 94 15.62 15.63 17.50
N GLU A 95 14.95 15.38 18.64
CA GLU A 95 13.75 16.11 19.07
C GLU A 95 12.62 16.11 18.00
N GLY A 96 12.53 15.02 17.23
CA GLY A 96 11.55 14.85 16.17
C GLY A 96 11.96 15.47 14.83
N ALA A 97 13.20 15.96 14.70
CA ALA A 97 13.69 16.44 13.42
C ALA A 97 14.01 15.32 12.45
N LEU A 98 14.37 14.13 12.91
CA LEU A 98 14.59 12.92 12.12
C LEU A 98 13.54 11.87 12.48
N SER A 99 12.84 11.37 11.49
CA SER A 99 11.93 10.22 11.60
C SER A 99 12.31 9.17 10.55
N TYR A 100 12.23 7.91 10.91
CA TYR A 100 12.36 6.82 9.96
C TYR A 100 11.50 5.63 10.38
N GLY A 101 11.16 4.81 9.40
CA GLY A 101 10.39 3.60 9.60
C GLY A 101 10.77 2.53 8.59
N VAL A 102 10.57 1.28 8.99
CA VAL A 102 10.70 0.09 8.16
C VAL A 102 9.50 -0.79 8.43
N ASN A 103 8.88 -1.31 7.39
CA ASN A 103 7.80 -2.29 7.46
C ASN A 103 8.16 -3.49 6.59
N LEU A 104 8.11 -4.68 7.17
CA LEU A 104 8.20 -5.95 6.48
C LEU A 104 6.81 -6.57 6.48
N TYR A 105 6.37 -7.08 5.34
CA TYR A 105 5.08 -7.73 5.26
C TYR A 105 5.14 -9.01 4.43
N TYR A 106 4.25 -9.93 4.77
CA TYR A 106 3.96 -11.13 4.00
C TYR A 106 2.45 -11.28 3.90
N ILE A 107 1.95 -11.45 2.68
CA ILE A 107 0.52 -11.63 2.38
C ILE A 107 0.35 -12.95 1.67
N ASN A 108 -0.49 -13.80 2.24
CA ASN A 108 -0.92 -15.06 1.64
C ASN A 108 -2.43 -15.02 1.43
N GLY A 109 -2.87 -15.36 0.22
CA GLY A 109 -4.28 -15.32 -0.15
C GLY A 109 -4.70 -16.54 -0.97
N ASP A 110 -5.89 -17.01 -0.68
CA ASP A 110 -6.49 -18.18 -1.31
C ASP A 110 -7.81 -17.83 -2.01
N ASN A 111 -8.21 -18.69 -2.93
CA ASN A 111 -9.48 -18.57 -3.67
C ASN A 111 -9.60 -17.30 -4.50
N VAL A 112 -8.50 -16.72 -4.97
CA VAL A 112 -8.53 -15.53 -5.83
C VAL A 112 -9.32 -15.84 -7.09
N ILE A 113 -10.27 -14.99 -7.43
CA ILE A 113 -11.15 -15.16 -8.57
C ILE A 113 -10.40 -14.76 -9.84
N MET A 114 -10.19 -15.73 -10.70
CA MET A 114 -9.49 -15.56 -11.97
C MET A 114 -10.27 -16.19 -13.11
N SER A 115 -10.04 -15.71 -14.33
CA SER A 115 -10.52 -16.40 -15.53
C SER A 115 -9.70 -17.67 -15.77
N ASN A 116 -10.35 -18.77 -16.10
CA ASN A 116 -9.68 -20.03 -16.45
C ASN A 116 -8.93 -20.01 -17.80
N GLY A 117 -8.98 -18.87 -18.54
CA GLY A 117 -8.29 -18.71 -19.83
C GLY A 117 -8.88 -19.53 -21.00
N LEU A 118 -9.98 -20.26 -20.80
CA LEU A 118 -10.65 -21.02 -21.86
C LEU A 118 -11.58 -20.14 -22.69
N VAL A 119 -12.11 -20.69 -23.78
CA VAL A 119 -13.09 -20.01 -24.63
C VAL A 119 -14.36 -20.87 -24.66
N PRO A 120 -15.47 -20.37 -24.14
CA PRO A 120 -15.68 -19.11 -23.44
C PRO A 120 -14.98 -19.07 -22.06
N PRO A 121 -14.53 -17.89 -21.59
CA PRO A 121 -13.86 -17.75 -20.30
C PRO A 121 -14.84 -17.95 -19.13
N LEU A 122 -14.40 -18.64 -18.09
CA LEU A 122 -15.16 -18.85 -16.86
C LEU A 122 -14.37 -18.33 -15.66
N ASN A 123 -14.99 -17.56 -14.80
CA ASN A 123 -14.39 -17.17 -13.52
C ASN A 123 -14.42 -18.34 -12.55
N ILE A 124 -13.27 -18.63 -11.94
CA ILE A 124 -13.08 -19.71 -10.96
C ILE A 124 -12.19 -19.24 -9.81
N ASN A 125 -12.32 -19.87 -8.66
CA ASN A 125 -11.43 -19.65 -7.52
C ASN A 125 -10.16 -20.51 -7.68
N SER A 126 -9.23 -20.08 -8.50
CA SER A 126 -8.00 -20.82 -8.80
C SER A 126 -6.72 -20.04 -8.54
N GLY A 127 -6.83 -18.74 -8.22
CA GLY A 127 -5.66 -17.91 -7.95
C GLY A 127 -5.21 -17.99 -6.50
N GLU A 128 -3.93 -17.78 -6.33
CA GLU A 128 -3.25 -17.63 -5.04
C GLU A 128 -2.46 -16.33 -5.04
N ILE A 129 -2.35 -15.71 -3.88
CA ILE A 129 -1.49 -14.55 -3.65
C ILE A 129 -0.42 -14.96 -2.66
N GLU A 130 0.82 -14.84 -3.04
CA GLU A 130 1.96 -14.98 -2.17
C GLU A 130 2.91 -13.81 -2.43
N ASN A 131 2.76 -12.77 -1.61
CA ASN A 131 3.52 -11.54 -1.75
C ASN A 131 4.27 -11.25 -0.46
N TRP A 132 5.51 -10.82 -0.59
CA TRP A 132 6.24 -10.25 0.52
C TRP A 132 6.94 -8.97 0.11
N GLY A 133 7.21 -8.12 1.05
CA GLY A 133 7.86 -6.86 0.72
C GLY A 133 8.43 -6.14 1.91
N LEU A 134 9.12 -5.09 1.55
CA LEU A 134 9.76 -4.14 2.44
C LEU A 134 9.33 -2.73 2.07
N GLU A 135 8.93 -1.95 3.06
CA GLU A 135 8.71 -0.53 2.90
C GLU A 135 9.57 0.25 3.89
N THR A 136 10.19 1.31 3.43
CA THR A 136 10.98 2.19 4.28
C THR A 136 10.61 3.65 4.02
N ASN A 137 10.67 4.45 5.06
CA ASN A 137 10.51 5.89 4.96
C ASN A 137 11.51 6.62 5.86
N ILE A 138 11.97 7.77 5.40
CA ILE A 138 12.80 8.69 6.18
C ILE A 138 12.33 10.12 5.93
N GLY A 139 12.24 10.89 7.00
CA GLY A 139 11.98 12.31 6.96
C GLY A 139 12.98 13.06 7.83
N TYR A 140 13.61 14.09 7.29
CA TYR A 140 14.59 14.88 8.01
C TYR A 140 14.36 16.39 7.83
N ARG A 141 13.97 17.04 8.90
CA ARG A 141 13.90 18.50 8.98
C ARG A 141 15.27 19.04 9.40
N MET A 142 16.11 19.38 8.41
CA MET A 142 17.46 19.86 8.63
C MET A 142 17.48 21.17 9.44
N ASN A 143 16.54 22.06 9.18
CA ASN A 143 16.33 23.33 9.88
C ASN A 143 14.93 23.88 9.58
N SER A 144 14.68 25.16 9.93
CA SER A 144 13.39 25.81 9.67
C SER A 144 13.05 26.03 8.20
N HIS A 145 13.99 25.82 7.28
CA HIS A 145 13.83 26.10 5.86
C HIS A 145 13.85 24.83 5.00
N TRP A 146 14.62 23.81 5.39
CA TRP A 146 14.87 22.63 4.60
C TRP A 146 14.26 21.38 5.22
N ASN A 147 13.48 20.67 4.43
CA ASN A 147 12.95 19.36 4.75
C ASN A 147 13.30 18.37 3.63
N VAL A 148 13.75 17.19 3.99
CA VAL A 148 14.09 16.11 3.07
C VAL A 148 13.25 14.88 3.44
N ASN A 149 12.70 14.23 2.45
CA ASN A 149 11.97 12.99 2.65
C ASN A 149 12.34 11.97 1.57
N ALA A 150 12.30 10.71 1.93
CA ALA A 150 12.41 9.61 0.99
C ALA A 150 11.57 8.42 1.46
N ASN A 151 11.05 7.67 0.51
CA ASN A 151 10.43 6.38 0.76
C ASN A 151 10.85 5.39 -0.33
N TYR A 152 10.91 4.15 0.06
CA TYR A 152 11.21 3.07 -0.85
C TYR A 152 10.33 1.87 -0.51
N SER A 153 9.76 1.24 -1.52
CA SER A 153 9.09 -0.03 -1.41
C SER A 153 9.68 -1.05 -2.37
N TRP A 154 9.81 -2.25 -1.89
CA TRP A 154 10.11 -3.43 -2.67
C TRP A 154 9.03 -4.47 -2.45
N LEU A 155 8.51 -5.02 -3.54
CA LEU A 155 7.46 -6.02 -3.55
C LEU A 155 7.93 -7.21 -4.39
N HIS A 156 7.89 -8.40 -3.81
CA HIS A 156 7.99 -9.66 -4.54
C HIS A 156 6.61 -10.29 -4.65
N MET A 157 6.25 -10.73 -5.84
CA MET A 157 4.99 -11.39 -6.15
C MET A 157 5.28 -12.74 -6.81
N GLU A 158 4.78 -13.83 -6.24
CA GLU A 158 4.84 -15.14 -6.90
C GLU A 158 3.97 -15.14 -8.16
N ASN A 159 2.80 -14.50 -8.08
CA ASN A 159 1.90 -14.28 -9.19
C ASN A 159 1.79 -12.77 -9.47
N PRO A 160 2.44 -12.26 -10.53
CA PRO A 160 2.42 -10.84 -10.85
C PRO A 160 1.02 -10.29 -11.10
N VAL A 161 0.77 -9.06 -10.66
CA VAL A 161 -0.48 -8.34 -10.95
C VAL A 161 -0.18 -7.03 -11.66
N LEU A 162 -1.15 -6.56 -12.46
CA LEU A 162 -1.04 -5.31 -13.21
C LEU A 162 -0.88 -4.11 -12.28
N ALA A 163 -0.13 -3.12 -12.72
CA ALA A 163 0.08 -1.84 -12.07
C ALA A 163 0.76 -1.92 -10.69
N ALA A 164 1.36 -3.05 -10.33
CA ALA A 164 2.14 -3.22 -9.11
C ALA A 164 3.64 -3.25 -9.44
N PRO A 165 4.43 -2.24 -9.08
CA PRO A 165 5.86 -2.23 -9.33
C PRO A 165 6.62 -3.09 -8.33
N GLU A 166 7.68 -3.76 -8.77
CA GLU A 166 8.62 -4.46 -7.89
C GLU A 166 9.40 -3.48 -7.01
N HIS A 167 9.77 -2.32 -7.56
CA HIS A 167 10.50 -1.28 -6.84
C HIS A 167 9.87 0.10 -7.09
N ASN A 168 9.66 0.84 -6.03
CA ASN A 168 9.22 2.22 -6.08
C ASN A 168 10.02 3.04 -5.08
N LEU A 169 10.79 4.01 -5.56
CA LEU A 169 11.58 4.93 -4.76
C LEU A 169 11.10 6.36 -5.02
N TYR A 170 10.86 7.09 -3.96
CA TYR A 170 10.66 8.53 -4.02
C TYR A 170 11.67 9.23 -3.12
N ALA A 171 12.25 10.33 -3.59
CA ALA A 171 13.08 11.24 -2.80
C ALA A 171 12.70 12.68 -3.12
N GLY A 172 12.46 13.46 -2.09
CA GLY A 172 12.01 14.84 -2.21
C GLY A 172 12.75 15.79 -1.28
N VAL A 173 12.84 17.04 -1.71
CA VAL A 173 13.40 18.14 -0.94
C VAL A 173 12.45 19.34 -1.01
N ASP A 174 12.11 19.88 0.16
CA ASP A 174 11.32 21.09 0.29
C ASP A 174 12.16 22.21 0.90
N TYR A 175 12.07 23.37 0.30
CA TYR A 175 12.66 24.60 0.81
C TYR A 175 11.59 25.67 1.02
N THR A 176 11.56 26.27 2.20
CA THR A 176 10.65 27.38 2.50
C THR A 176 11.40 28.50 3.22
N SER A 177 11.33 29.70 2.69
CA SER A 177 11.92 30.87 3.30
C SER A 177 11.13 32.13 2.93
N GLY A 178 10.62 32.81 3.94
CA GLY A 178 9.86 34.04 3.78
C GLY A 178 8.66 33.88 2.85
N ARG A 179 8.75 34.38 1.62
CA ARG A 179 7.69 34.33 0.62
C ARG A 179 7.85 33.17 -0.38
N TRP A 180 8.97 32.46 -0.36
CA TRP A 180 9.32 31.40 -1.27
C TRP A 180 9.03 30.04 -0.67
N SER A 181 8.48 29.15 -1.49
CA SER A 181 8.42 27.72 -1.23
C SER A 181 8.76 26.98 -2.52
N VAL A 182 9.76 26.12 -2.46
CA VAL A 182 10.21 25.31 -3.60
C VAL A 182 10.24 23.86 -3.17
N SER A 183 9.64 22.99 -3.96
CA SER A 183 9.65 21.55 -3.76
C SER A 183 10.15 20.87 -5.02
N THR A 184 11.02 19.90 -4.87
CA THR A 184 11.46 19.03 -5.96
C THR A 184 11.46 17.58 -5.50
N GLY A 185 11.15 16.66 -6.40
CA GLY A 185 11.14 15.24 -6.08
C GLY A 185 11.42 14.38 -7.31
N ILE A 186 12.10 13.28 -7.07
CA ILE A 186 12.38 12.23 -8.04
C ILE A 186 11.63 10.99 -7.61
N GLN A 187 10.91 10.37 -8.55
CA GLN A 187 10.31 9.05 -8.40
C GLN A 187 10.97 8.09 -9.38
N TYR A 188 11.43 6.97 -8.88
CA TYR A 188 11.94 5.85 -9.67
C TYR A 188 11.01 4.66 -9.49
N VAL A 189 10.48 4.15 -10.59
CA VAL A 189 9.64 2.96 -10.65
C VAL A 189 10.35 1.92 -11.50
N LYS A 190 10.43 0.69 -11.02
CA LYS A 190 11.01 -0.43 -11.76
C LYS A 190 10.15 -1.68 -11.61
N GLY A 191 10.04 -2.43 -12.71
CA GLY A 191 9.31 -3.69 -12.71
C GLY A 191 7.81 -3.47 -12.57
N LEU A 192 7.26 -2.41 -13.18
CA LEU A 192 5.82 -2.19 -13.24
C LEU A 192 5.21 -3.10 -14.30
N TYR A 193 4.40 -4.07 -13.88
CA TYR A 193 3.75 -4.97 -14.83
C TYR A 193 2.65 -4.25 -15.60
N THR A 194 2.85 -4.13 -16.91
CA THR A 194 1.90 -3.55 -17.88
C THR A 194 1.09 -4.63 -18.60
N SER A 195 1.58 -5.88 -18.58
CA SER A 195 0.86 -7.07 -19.04
C SER A 195 1.25 -8.27 -18.17
N VAL A 196 0.26 -9.08 -17.79
CA VAL A 196 0.43 -10.34 -17.03
C VAL A 196 -0.14 -11.54 -17.82
N ILE A 197 -0.20 -11.43 -19.15
CA ILE A 197 -0.64 -12.52 -20.02
C ILE A 197 0.44 -13.60 -20.01
N LEU A 198 0.06 -14.84 -19.69
CA LEU A 198 0.96 -15.99 -19.64
C LEU A 198 1.83 -16.08 -20.89
N ASN A 199 3.16 -16.18 -20.73
CA ASN A 199 4.19 -16.14 -21.76
C ASN A 199 4.31 -14.81 -22.54
N ASN A 200 3.66 -13.74 -22.11
CA ASN A 200 3.78 -12.38 -22.67
C ASN A 200 3.69 -11.32 -21.59
N GLU A 201 4.37 -11.53 -20.49
CA GLU A 201 4.50 -10.56 -19.42
C GLU A 201 5.36 -9.38 -19.88
N GLN A 202 4.91 -8.17 -19.60
CA GLN A 202 5.61 -6.95 -19.93
C GLN A 202 5.76 -6.08 -18.70
N GLN A 203 6.93 -5.48 -18.55
CA GLN A 203 7.25 -4.58 -17.46
C GLN A 203 7.74 -3.24 -18.02
N ASP A 204 7.40 -2.17 -17.33
CA ASP A 204 7.95 -0.85 -17.57
C ASP A 204 8.78 -0.35 -16.39
N SER A 205 9.71 0.58 -16.68
CA SER A 205 10.56 1.19 -15.68
C SER A 205 10.87 2.62 -16.08
N PHE A 206 10.69 3.58 -15.17
CA PHE A 206 10.85 4.98 -15.48
C PHE A 206 11.30 5.82 -14.28
N VAL A 207 11.78 7.03 -14.59
CA VAL A 207 12.16 8.05 -13.61
C VAL A 207 11.38 9.31 -13.90
N LEU A 208 10.67 9.84 -12.90
CA LEU A 208 9.96 11.11 -13.00
C LEU A 208 10.66 12.14 -12.12
N TRP A 209 10.95 13.29 -12.68
CA TRP A 209 11.42 14.44 -11.94
C TRP A 209 10.39 15.54 -11.99
N ASN A 210 9.99 16.03 -10.83
CA ASN A 210 8.99 17.08 -10.66
C ASN A 210 9.57 18.26 -9.86
N LEU A 211 9.14 19.45 -10.23
CA LEU A 211 9.54 20.69 -9.57
C LEU A 211 8.33 21.60 -9.39
N ARG A 212 8.21 22.22 -8.22
CA ARG A 212 7.18 23.21 -7.93
C ARG A 212 7.81 24.39 -7.20
N GLY A 213 7.55 25.59 -7.67
CA GLY A 213 7.90 26.84 -7.04
C GLY A 213 6.65 27.66 -6.72
N ASN A 214 6.58 28.23 -5.52
CA ASN A 214 5.54 29.18 -5.13
C ASN A 214 6.19 30.46 -4.60
N TYR A 215 5.60 31.57 -4.95
CA TYR A 215 5.96 32.88 -4.42
C TYR A 215 4.73 33.63 -3.93
N ARG A 216 4.70 33.97 -2.66
CA ARG A 216 3.63 34.77 -2.06
C ARG A 216 3.84 36.24 -2.38
N LEU A 217 3.14 36.73 -3.39
CA LEU A 217 3.26 38.13 -3.82
C LEU A 217 2.72 39.07 -2.75
N CYS A 218 1.55 38.81 -2.22
CA CYS A 218 0.90 39.53 -1.13
C CYS A 218 -0.09 38.59 -0.39
N ARG A 219 -0.85 39.12 0.57
CA ARG A 219 -1.78 38.30 1.35
C ARG A 219 -2.95 37.74 0.55
N PHE A 220 -3.20 38.23 -0.65
CA PHE A 220 -4.32 37.81 -1.52
C PHE A 220 -3.86 37.10 -2.81
N ALA A 221 -2.55 37.09 -3.11
CA ALA A 221 -2.05 36.56 -4.36
C ALA A 221 -0.80 35.72 -4.17
N ASN A 222 -0.81 34.51 -4.77
CA ASN A 222 0.33 33.63 -4.90
C ASN A 222 0.59 33.37 -6.38
N LEU A 223 1.86 33.37 -6.76
CA LEU A 223 2.32 32.88 -8.05
C LEU A 223 2.88 31.48 -7.86
N PHE A 224 2.62 30.58 -8.80
CA PHE A 224 3.23 29.27 -8.78
C PHE A 224 3.65 28.82 -10.19
N VAL A 225 4.68 28.02 -10.22
CA VAL A 225 5.15 27.31 -11.41
C VAL A 225 5.27 25.85 -11.04
N LYS A 226 4.78 24.95 -11.90
CA LYS A 226 4.86 23.50 -11.75
C LYS A 226 5.40 22.91 -13.03
N GLY A 227 6.43 22.07 -12.92
CA GLY A 227 6.93 21.22 -13.97
C GLY A 227 6.82 19.77 -13.53
N GLU A 228 6.19 18.93 -14.34
CA GLU A 228 6.05 17.49 -14.12
C GLU A 228 6.77 16.75 -15.24
N ASN A 229 7.32 15.60 -14.88
CA ASN A 229 8.05 14.76 -15.81
C ASN A 229 9.11 15.56 -16.63
N LEU A 230 9.95 16.31 -15.92
CA LEU A 230 10.97 17.18 -16.53
C LEU A 230 12.02 16.41 -17.35
N LEU A 231 12.10 15.09 -17.15
CA LEU A 231 12.96 14.20 -17.94
C LEU A 231 12.28 13.72 -19.24
N ALA A 232 11.02 14.13 -19.49
CA ALA A 232 10.23 13.74 -20.66
C ALA A 232 10.18 12.21 -20.88
N GLN A 233 10.11 11.44 -19.80
CA GLN A 233 9.98 9.98 -19.85
C GLN A 233 8.65 9.58 -20.46
N ARG A 234 8.67 8.58 -21.33
CA ARG A 234 7.46 7.89 -21.78
C ARG A 234 7.29 6.66 -20.90
N TYR A 235 6.10 6.46 -20.38
CA TYR A 235 5.77 5.32 -19.51
C TYR A 235 4.29 4.98 -19.64
N GLU A 236 3.95 3.73 -19.37
CA GLU A 236 2.58 3.24 -19.36
C GLU A 236 2.19 2.89 -17.92
N ILE A 237 1.01 3.35 -17.52
CA ILE A 237 0.34 2.94 -16.28
C ILE A 237 -1.03 2.44 -16.72
N ASN A 238 -1.36 1.18 -16.46
CA ASN A 238 -2.65 0.59 -16.79
C ASN A 238 -3.77 1.10 -15.88
#